data_0604661c47eef87787f51121c66be034
#
_entry.id   0604661c47eef87787f51121c66be034
#
_cell.length_a   1.000
_cell.length_b   1.000
_cell.length_c   1.000
_cell.angle_alpha   90.00
_cell.angle_beta   90.00
_cell.angle_gamma   90.00
#
_symmetry.space_group_name_H-M   'P 1'
#
loop_
_entity.id
_entity.type
_entity.pdbx_description
1 polymer ?
#
loop_
_entity_poly.entity_id
_entity_poly.type
_entity_poly.pdbx_seq_one_letter_code
_entity_poly.pdbx_strand_id
1 'polypeptide(L)'
;MSRAKYIGLKIYKWIIVSIILQVILLLLINNYFLARHSVTTTSYEVTGHGSSGTAEKTAEKIRIPSSAQNIKLSFDGSLACYTDDSGIHVFNIAKKTFNNAVTLSSGDALNFYRWLPDRKMIIYATKRTDKGSGTVQITTRDMETGLERTYPKISGLTRESKVVDIELSPHTNVVYVNIDTGNEGNSVYKYNIMDNLSYVMSEHINEKIWETKLKDKILYQGESGKVYVRDGTNDSYQAMKFKDKIALLGLDAEDMAYICTLDNKNQVNKIYYGNLSSQTPEKTWASAEIAIPLKPEDMVVTPNGSIYGNLKDKKVVRNLKSGIEAPYTGDLIEIIDGFAVSLDDGEIKLNKLN
;
A
#
# COMPACT_ATOMS: atom_id res chain seq x y z
N MET A 1 28.45 -30.99 52.71
CA MET A 1 27.51 -30.49 51.71
C MET A 1 26.85 -31.70 51.04
N SER A 2 25.53 -31.92 51.16
CA SER A 2 24.90 -33.14 50.66
C SER A 2 25.00 -33.24 49.14
N ARG A 3 25.19 -34.46 48.63
CA ARG A 3 25.30 -34.76 47.17
C ARG A 3 24.17 -34.13 46.33
N ALA A 4 22.98 -34.00 46.91
CA ALA A 4 21.82 -33.34 46.30
C ALA A 4 22.01 -31.81 46.09
N LYS A 5 22.62 -31.09 47.05
CA LYS A 5 22.95 -29.67 46.89
C LYS A 5 23.98 -29.39 45.79
N TYR A 6 24.93 -30.28 45.59
CA TYR A 6 25.97 -30.17 44.58
C TYR A 6 25.38 -30.40 43.16
N ILE A 7 24.46 -31.38 43.01
CA ILE A 7 23.77 -31.66 41.76
C ILE A 7 22.84 -30.50 41.39
N GLY A 8 22.08 -29.97 42.37
CA GLY A 8 21.21 -28.81 42.17
C GLY A 8 21.97 -27.57 41.69
N LEU A 9 23.16 -27.32 42.26
CA LEU A 9 24.00 -26.16 41.86
C LEU A 9 24.57 -26.30 40.44
N LYS A 10 24.89 -27.54 40.02
CA LYS A 10 25.31 -27.80 38.63
C LYS A 10 24.16 -27.58 37.64
N ILE A 11 22.97 -28.09 37.91
CA ILE A 11 21.79 -27.91 37.07
C ILE A 11 21.47 -26.43 36.96
N TYR A 12 21.47 -25.68 38.07
CA TYR A 12 21.22 -24.24 38.07
C TYR A 12 22.20 -23.45 37.19
N LYS A 13 23.51 -23.79 37.26
CA LYS A 13 24.52 -23.19 36.40
C LYS A 13 24.27 -23.45 34.92
N TRP A 14 23.88 -24.68 34.55
CA TRP A 14 23.56 -25.01 33.15
C TRP A 14 22.32 -24.31 32.65
N ILE A 15 21.29 -24.10 33.48
CA ILE A 15 20.09 -23.32 33.15
C ILE A 15 20.47 -21.86 32.87
N ILE A 16 21.30 -21.25 33.73
CA ILE A 16 21.75 -19.86 33.52
C ILE A 16 22.54 -19.73 32.21
N VAL A 17 23.49 -20.65 31.96
CA VAL A 17 24.27 -20.65 30.71
C VAL A 17 23.36 -20.78 29.48
N SER A 18 22.36 -21.66 29.54
CA SER A 18 21.36 -21.82 28.46
C SER A 18 20.57 -20.55 28.21
N ILE A 19 20.08 -19.88 29.26
CA ILE A 19 19.34 -18.61 29.14
C ILE A 19 20.24 -17.52 28.53
N ILE A 20 21.48 -17.38 28.98
CA ILE A 20 22.42 -16.40 28.43
C ILE A 20 22.68 -16.67 26.95
N LEU A 21 22.86 -17.94 26.55
CA LEU A 21 23.07 -18.32 25.15
C LEU A 21 21.86 -17.99 24.29
N GLN A 22 20.64 -18.23 24.79
CA GLN A 22 19.38 -17.88 24.10
C GLN A 22 19.23 -16.37 23.95
N VAL A 23 19.55 -15.57 24.96
CA VAL A 23 19.51 -14.11 24.90
C VAL A 23 20.52 -13.58 23.88
N ILE A 24 21.75 -14.11 23.87
CA ILE A 24 22.78 -13.75 22.90
C ILE A 24 22.31 -14.11 21.48
N LEU A 25 21.73 -15.30 21.28
CA LEU A 25 21.20 -15.73 19.99
C LEU A 25 20.05 -14.82 19.52
N LEU A 26 19.13 -14.47 20.42
CA LEU A 26 18.04 -13.54 20.12
C LEU A 26 18.55 -12.14 19.78
N LEU A 27 19.56 -11.64 20.49
CA LEU A 27 20.20 -10.35 20.19
C LEU A 27 20.94 -10.39 18.84
N LEU A 28 21.59 -11.50 18.49
CA LEU A 28 22.22 -11.67 17.18
C LEU A 28 21.18 -11.73 16.05
N ILE A 29 20.09 -12.46 16.26
CA ILE A 29 18.97 -12.52 15.31
C ILE A 29 18.35 -11.12 15.16
N ASN A 30 18.09 -10.44 16.27
CA ASN A 30 17.52 -9.10 16.24
C ASN A 30 18.46 -8.10 15.53
N ASN A 31 19.75 -8.08 15.86
CA ASN A 31 20.72 -7.15 15.27
C ASN A 31 21.13 -7.51 13.83
N TYR A 32 21.17 -8.79 13.48
CA TYR A 32 21.68 -9.20 12.16
C TYR A 32 20.58 -9.45 11.15
N PHE A 33 19.39 -9.94 11.57
CA PHE A 33 18.27 -10.24 10.68
C PHE A 33 17.15 -9.22 10.74
N LEU A 34 16.84 -8.66 11.92
CA LEU A 34 15.74 -7.70 12.08
C LEU A 34 16.21 -6.24 11.98
N ALA A 35 17.42 -5.92 12.43
CA ALA A 35 17.95 -4.54 12.32
C ALA A 35 18.33 -4.12 10.89
N ARG A 36 18.30 -5.02 9.91
CA ARG A 36 18.38 -4.63 8.49
C ARG A 36 17.13 -3.90 7.98
N HIS A 37 16.10 -3.78 8.80
CA HIS A 37 14.89 -3.04 8.49
C HIS A 37 14.73 -1.75 9.29
N SER A 38 15.77 -1.27 9.99
CA SER A 38 15.75 0.10 10.45
C SER A 38 15.89 1.00 9.22
N VAL A 39 14.83 1.73 8.93
CA VAL A 39 14.81 2.84 7.99
C VAL A 39 15.98 3.74 8.31
N THR A 40 17.06 3.63 7.53
CA THR A 40 18.11 4.64 7.52
C THR A 40 17.48 5.86 6.88
N THR A 41 17.01 6.78 7.73
CA THR A 41 16.64 8.12 7.29
C THR A 41 17.93 8.77 6.82
N THR A 42 18.27 8.57 5.56
CA THR A 42 19.30 9.33 4.88
C THR A 42 18.71 10.72 4.68
N SER A 43 19.01 11.62 5.62
CA SER A 43 18.82 13.06 5.43
C SER A 43 19.69 13.48 4.26
N TYR A 44 19.06 13.82 3.14
CA TYR A 44 19.74 14.46 2.02
C TYR A 44 19.87 15.95 2.37
N GLU A 45 21.06 16.36 2.84
CA GLU A 45 21.43 17.76 2.86
C GLU A 45 21.65 18.23 1.42
N VAL A 46 20.79 19.10 0.97
CA VAL A 46 21.04 19.92 -0.22
C VAL A 46 21.98 21.05 0.19
N THR A 47 23.29 20.80 0.21
CA THR A 47 24.30 21.86 0.30
C THR A 47 24.51 22.45 -1.09
N GLY A 48 23.83 23.56 -1.35
CA GLY A 48 24.23 24.47 -2.41
C GLY A 48 25.41 25.30 -1.96
N HIS A 49 26.59 25.08 -2.56
CA HIS A 49 27.63 26.13 -2.61
C HIS A 49 28.33 26.05 -3.96
N GLY A 50 28.28 27.19 -4.66
CA GLY A 50 28.97 27.38 -5.92
C GLY A 50 30.47 27.59 -5.74
N SER A 51 31.26 27.23 -6.70
CA SER A 51 32.08 28.14 -7.51
C SER A 51 33.00 27.38 -8.49
N SER A 52 33.10 27.96 -9.67
CA SER A 52 34.20 27.98 -10.64
C SER A 52 34.55 26.69 -11.42
N GLY A 53 34.11 26.71 -12.64
CA GLY A 53 34.86 26.50 -13.88
C GLY A 53 35.67 25.23 -14.09
N THR A 54 35.04 24.24 -14.68
CA THR A 54 35.64 23.36 -15.69
C THR A 54 34.47 22.75 -16.48
N ALA A 55 34.62 22.61 -17.80
CA ALA A 55 33.56 22.17 -18.70
C ALA A 55 32.90 20.90 -18.21
N GLU A 56 31.71 21.04 -17.57
CA GLU A 56 30.84 19.94 -17.23
C GLU A 56 30.36 19.30 -18.53
N LYS A 57 30.79 18.06 -18.76
CA LYS A 57 29.98 17.14 -19.54
C LYS A 57 28.60 17.16 -18.91
N THR A 58 27.62 17.71 -19.60
CA THR A 58 26.21 17.72 -19.20
C THR A 58 25.83 16.26 -18.94
N ALA A 59 25.80 15.84 -17.69
CA ALA A 59 25.28 14.54 -17.32
C ALA A 59 23.83 14.55 -17.82
N GLU A 60 23.53 13.71 -18.82
CA GLU A 60 22.17 13.54 -19.33
C GLU A 60 21.28 13.28 -18.12
N LYS A 61 20.35 14.20 -17.85
CA LYS A 61 19.34 14.01 -16.83
C LYS A 61 18.48 12.83 -17.26
N ILE A 62 18.66 11.69 -16.61
CA ILE A 62 17.83 10.51 -16.89
C ILE A 62 16.43 10.84 -16.41
N ARG A 63 15.50 10.91 -17.36
CA ARG A 63 14.09 11.25 -17.13
C ARG A 63 13.21 10.02 -17.31
N ILE A 64 12.10 9.99 -16.58
CA ILE A 64 11.03 9.03 -16.85
C ILE A 64 10.54 9.28 -18.28
N PRO A 65 10.40 8.23 -19.10
CA PRO A 65 9.89 8.38 -20.47
C PRO A 65 8.50 9.02 -20.51
N SER A 66 8.25 9.83 -21.53
CA SER A 66 6.92 10.44 -21.72
C SER A 66 5.80 9.42 -21.99
N SER A 67 6.15 8.20 -22.41
CA SER A 67 5.25 7.06 -22.59
C SER A 67 4.89 6.36 -21.28
N ALA A 68 5.58 6.67 -20.18
CA ALA A 68 5.36 6.03 -18.89
C ALA A 68 3.95 6.34 -18.35
N GLN A 69 3.26 5.30 -17.94
CA GLN A 69 1.92 5.38 -17.34
C GLN A 69 1.96 4.79 -15.93
N ASN A 70 0.95 5.14 -15.14
CA ASN A 70 0.75 4.56 -13.80
C ASN A 70 2.00 4.58 -12.92
N ILE A 71 2.68 5.72 -12.83
CA ILE A 71 3.88 5.85 -12.00
C ILE A 71 3.51 5.70 -10.54
N LYS A 72 4.21 4.82 -9.81
CA LYS A 72 4.01 4.57 -8.37
C LYS A 72 5.35 4.37 -7.67
N LEU A 73 5.47 4.81 -6.42
CA LEU A 73 6.70 4.69 -5.66
C LEU A 73 6.63 3.53 -4.65
N SER A 74 7.81 2.97 -4.34
CA SER A 74 7.97 2.08 -3.21
C SER A 74 7.66 2.81 -1.89
N PHE A 75 7.30 2.07 -0.84
CA PHE A 75 6.93 2.60 0.47
C PHE A 75 7.96 3.58 1.07
N ASP A 76 9.25 3.41 0.74
CA ASP A 76 10.36 4.25 1.20
C ASP A 76 10.78 5.33 0.20
N GLY A 77 10.10 5.44 -0.94
CA GLY A 77 10.39 6.41 -1.98
C GLY A 77 11.71 6.18 -2.74
N SER A 78 12.40 5.06 -2.54
CA SER A 78 13.71 4.79 -3.17
C SER A 78 13.62 4.28 -4.61
N LEU A 79 12.50 3.62 -4.94
CA LEU A 79 12.22 3.07 -6.26
C LEU A 79 10.91 3.64 -6.80
N ALA A 80 10.84 3.87 -8.09
CA ALA A 80 9.61 4.15 -8.82
C ALA A 80 9.35 3.05 -9.84
N CYS A 81 8.10 2.57 -9.94
CA CYS A 81 7.65 1.76 -11.06
C CYS A 81 6.79 2.59 -12.00
N TYR A 82 6.87 2.28 -13.27
CA TYR A 82 5.93 2.76 -14.28
C TYR A 82 5.62 1.62 -15.26
N THR A 83 4.58 1.78 -16.03
CA THR A 83 4.14 0.81 -17.04
C THR A 83 4.21 1.40 -18.44
N ASP A 84 4.47 0.54 -19.41
CA ASP A 84 4.25 0.76 -20.83
C ASP A 84 3.77 -0.54 -21.49
N ASP A 85 3.70 -0.57 -22.81
CA ASP A 85 3.22 -1.73 -23.58
C ASP A 85 4.11 -2.98 -23.39
N SER A 86 5.35 -2.82 -22.95
CA SER A 86 6.30 -3.93 -22.73
C SER A 86 6.22 -4.56 -21.34
N GLY A 87 5.61 -3.86 -20.37
CA GLY A 87 5.45 -4.37 -19.01
C GLY A 87 5.65 -3.35 -17.91
N ILE A 88 6.30 -3.77 -16.82
CA ILE A 88 6.60 -2.93 -15.66
C ILE A 88 8.09 -2.63 -15.62
N HIS A 89 8.44 -1.37 -15.56
CA HIS A 89 9.79 -0.87 -15.43
C HIS A 89 10.04 -0.31 -14.05
N VAL A 90 11.26 -0.44 -13.55
CA VAL A 90 11.67 0.12 -12.26
C VAL A 90 12.79 1.12 -12.47
N PHE A 91 12.64 2.26 -11.84
CA PHE A 91 13.61 3.32 -11.79
C PHE A 91 14.13 3.49 -10.36
N ASN A 92 15.45 3.39 -10.18
CA ASN A 92 16.08 3.71 -8.90
C ASN A 92 16.34 5.22 -8.84
N ILE A 93 15.66 5.90 -7.91
CA ILE A 93 15.65 7.36 -7.82
C ILE A 93 17.04 7.91 -7.45
N ALA A 94 17.72 7.27 -6.49
CA ALA A 94 19.04 7.71 -6.03
C ALA A 94 20.14 7.45 -7.06
N LYS A 95 20.12 6.25 -7.68
CA LYS A 95 21.15 5.83 -8.66
C LYS A 95 20.84 6.34 -10.06
N LYS A 96 19.63 6.82 -10.32
CA LYS A 96 19.13 7.23 -11.64
C LYS A 96 19.32 6.13 -12.71
N THR A 97 19.04 4.89 -12.35
CA THR A 97 19.17 3.73 -13.23
C THR A 97 17.82 3.08 -13.45
N PHE A 98 17.61 2.57 -14.68
CA PHE A 98 16.45 1.77 -15.04
C PHE A 98 16.78 0.29 -14.98
N ASN A 99 15.85 -0.51 -14.50
CA ASN A 99 15.87 -1.96 -14.55
C ASN A 99 14.53 -2.46 -15.09
N ASN A 100 14.54 -3.53 -15.88
CA ASN A 100 13.31 -4.20 -16.25
C ASN A 100 12.81 -5.01 -15.04
N ALA A 101 11.60 -4.69 -14.62
CA ALA A 101 10.98 -5.41 -13.53
C ALA A 101 10.23 -6.63 -14.05
N VAL A 102 9.30 -6.43 -14.97
CA VAL A 102 8.43 -7.49 -15.48
C VAL A 102 8.30 -7.33 -16.97
N THR A 103 8.67 -8.38 -17.73
CA THR A 103 8.42 -8.48 -19.16
C THR A 103 7.20 -9.37 -19.37
N LEU A 104 6.22 -8.89 -20.11
CA LEU A 104 5.01 -9.64 -20.39
C LEU A 104 5.27 -10.77 -21.40
N SER A 105 4.69 -11.93 -21.14
CA SER A 105 4.68 -13.03 -22.09
C SER A 105 3.74 -12.73 -23.27
N SER A 106 4.02 -13.32 -24.43
CA SER A 106 3.15 -13.15 -25.60
C SER A 106 1.70 -13.59 -25.29
N GLY A 107 0.76 -12.70 -25.56
CA GLY A 107 -0.68 -12.90 -25.28
C GLY A 107 -1.13 -12.54 -23.88
N ASP A 108 -0.23 -12.15 -22.99
CA ASP A 108 -0.57 -11.59 -21.68
C ASP A 108 -0.61 -10.06 -21.76
N ALA A 109 -1.56 -9.46 -21.06
CA ALA A 109 -1.65 -8.02 -20.87
C ALA A 109 -1.51 -7.70 -19.38
N LEU A 110 -0.77 -6.65 -19.04
CA LEU A 110 -0.77 -6.13 -17.68
C LEU A 110 -2.16 -5.60 -17.35
N ASN A 111 -2.71 -6.04 -16.23
CA ASN A 111 -4.07 -5.69 -15.85
C ASN A 111 -4.10 -4.80 -14.60
N PHE A 112 -3.13 -5.01 -13.67
CA PHE A 112 -3.00 -4.25 -12.44
C PHE A 112 -1.58 -4.37 -11.89
N TYR A 113 -1.09 -3.36 -11.16
CA TYR A 113 0.06 -3.52 -10.26
C TYR A 113 0.03 -2.49 -9.14
N ARG A 114 0.69 -2.84 -8.03
CA ARG A 114 0.96 -1.93 -6.90
C ARG A 114 2.20 -2.37 -6.13
N TRP A 115 2.80 -1.43 -5.39
CA TRP A 115 3.79 -1.72 -4.38
C TRP A 115 3.13 -2.28 -3.12
N LEU A 116 3.84 -3.17 -2.42
CA LEU A 116 3.46 -3.52 -1.06
C LEU A 116 3.85 -2.38 -0.11
N PRO A 117 3.04 -2.13 0.93
CA PRO A 117 3.19 -0.94 1.77
C PRO A 117 4.35 -1.01 2.77
N ASP A 118 5.01 -2.15 2.90
CA ASP A 118 6.00 -2.46 3.95
C ASP A 118 7.35 -2.95 3.41
N ARG A 119 7.46 -3.21 2.10
CA ARG A 119 8.67 -3.78 1.49
C ARG A 119 8.80 -3.46 0.01
N LYS A 120 10.01 -3.59 -0.53
CA LYS A 120 10.31 -3.36 -1.96
C LYS A 120 9.87 -4.52 -2.84
N MET A 121 8.60 -4.83 -2.75
CA MET A 121 7.94 -5.88 -3.53
C MET A 121 6.74 -5.30 -4.24
N ILE A 122 6.53 -5.68 -5.49
CA ILE A 122 5.31 -5.39 -6.22
C ILE A 122 4.42 -6.63 -6.26
N ILE A 123 3.11 -6.40 -6.26
CA ILE A 123 2.11 -7.38 -6.65
C ILE A 123 1.47 -6.92 -7.94
N TYR A 124 1.35 -7.82 -8.90
CA TYR A 124 0.78 -7.48 -10.19
C TYR A 124 -0.12 -8.60 -10.73
N ALA A 125 -1.04 -8.22 -11.59
CA ALA A 125 -1.94 -9.12 -12.29
C ALA A 125 -1.68 -9.04 -13.78
N THR A 126 -1.52 -10.18 -14.44
CA THR A 126 -1.59 -10.30 -15.88
C THR A 126 -2.88 -10.99 -16.29
N LYS A 127 -3.40 -10.61 -17.43
CA LYS A 127 -4.62 -11.21 -18.01
C LYS A 127 -4.34 -11.78 -19.38
N ARG A 128 -4.82 -13.00 -19.61
CA ARG A 128 -4.88 -13.63 -20.92
C ARG A 128 -6.33 -13.84 -21.32
N THR A 129 -6.64 -13.56 -22.57
CA THR A 129 -7.98 -13.78 -23.12
C THR A 129 -7.90 -14.79 -24.25
N ASP A 130 -8.53 -15.95 -24.07
CA ASP A 130 -8.58 -17.03 -25.04
C ASP A 130 -10.05 -17.40 -25.33
N LYS A 131 -10.43 -17.44 -26.60
CA LYS A 131 -11.77 -17.84 -27.05
C LYS A 131 -12.94 -17.17 -26.30
N GLY A 132 -12.77 -15.91 -25.91
CA GLY A 132 -13.79 -15.12 -25.20
C GLY A 132 -13.81 -15.27 -23.67
N SER A 133 -12.96 -16.15 -23.12
CA SER A 133 -12.79 -16.31 -21.66
C SER A 133 -11.49 -15.65 -21.19
N GLY A 134 -11.56 -14.95 -20.07
CA GLY A 134 -10.42 -14.33 -19.41
C GLY A 134 -9.82 -15.20 -18.32
N THR A 135 -8.51 -15.16 -18.18
CA THR A 135 -7.77 -15.78 -17.08
C THR A 135 -6.82 -14.75 -16.50
N VAL A 136 -6.88 -14.56 -15.20
CA VAL A 136 -6.00 -13.64 -14.45
C VAL A 136 -4.96 -14.44 -13.66
N GLN A 137 -3.71 -14.01 -13.75
CA GLN A 137 -2.58 -14.54 -12.98
C GLN A 137 -2.06 -13.46 -12.05
N ILE A 138 -2.01 -13.75 -10.75
CA ILE A 138 -1.42 -12.87 -9.74
C ILE A 138 0.00 -13.32 -9.46
N THR A 139 0.93 -12.38 -9.38
CA THR A 139 2.35 -12.64 -9.07
C THR A 139 2.88 -11.55 -8.16
N THR A 140 3.66 -11.91 -7.15
CA THR A 140 4.51 -10.97 -6.40
C THR A 140 5.95 -11.07 -6.89
N ARG A 141 6.65 -9.93 -6.92
CA ARG A 141 8.07 -9.87 -7.27
C ARG A 141 8.82 -8.99 -6.28
N ASP A 142 9.82 -9.56 -5.67
CA ASP A 142 10.78 -8.84 -4.84
C ASP A 142 11.76 -8.08 -5.73
N MET A 143 11.87 -6.78 -5.53
CA MET A 143 12.67 -5.90 -6.39
C MET A 143 14.15 -5.86 -6.02
N GLU A 144 14.51 -6.40 -4.86
CA GLU A 144 15.90 -6.50 -4.42
C GLU A 144 16.54 -7.83 -4.85
N THR A 145 15.79 -8.92 -4.72
CA THR A 145 16.26 -10.27 -5.02
C THR A 145 15.86 -10.78 -6.41
N GLY A 146 14.81 -10.20 -6.99
CA GLY A 146 14.19 -10.65 -8.24
C GLY A 146 13.34 -11.91 -8.09
N LEU A 147 13.14 -12.42 -6.87
CA LEU A 147 12.31 -13.61 -6.64
C LEU A 147 10.84 -13.33 -6.93
N GLU A 148 10.21 -14.27 -7.61
CA GLU A 148 8.79 -14.24 -7.92
C GLU A 148 8.03 -15.36 -7.22
N ARG A 149 6.80 -15.05 -6.80
CA ARG A 149 5.81 -16.03 -6.34
C ARG A 149 4.53 -15.83 -7.13
N THR A 150 4.10 -16.88 -7.80
CA THR A 150 2.91 -16.89 -8.63
C THR A 150 1.79 -17.67 -7.95
N TYR A 151 0.62 -17.08 -7.85
CA TYR A 151 -0.57 -17.68 -7.24
C TYR A 151 -1.35 -18.51 -8.27
N PRO A 152 -2.25 -19.42 -7.85
CA PRO A 152 -3.16 -20.11 -8.74
C PRO A 152 -3.98 -19.17 -9.63
N LYS A 153 -4.31 -19.59 -10.84
CA LYS A 153 -5.03 -18.75 -11.81
C LYS A 153 -6.50 -18.58 -11.45
N ILE A 154 -7.03 -17.37 -11.63
CA ILE A 154 -8.46 -17.10 -11.62
C ILE A 154 -8.94 -17.23 -13.06
N SER A 155 -9.76 -18.24 -13.34
CA SER A 155 -10.25 -18.58 -14.69
C SER A 155 -11.77 -18.41 -14.79
N GLY A 156 -12.29 -18.43 -16.01
CA GLY A 156 -13.73 -18.31 -16.26
C GLY A 156 -14.25 -16.88 -16.20
N LEU A 157 -13.35 -15.90 -16.25
CA LEU A 157 -13.70 -14.48 -16.26
C LEU A 157 -14.19 -14.05 -17.66
N THR A 158 -14.96 -12.99 -17.72
CA THR A 158 -15.36 -12.37 -18.99
C THR A 158 -14.17 -11.72 -19.69
N ARG A 159 -14.29 -11.48 -20.99
CA ARG A 159 -13.29 -10.77 -21.76
C ARG A 159 -13.04 -9.35 -21.24
N GLU A 160 -14.09 -8.70 -20.77
CA GLU A 160 -14.10 -7.31 -20.29
C GLU A 160 -13.60 -7.19 -18.84
N SER A 161 -13.53 -8.30 -18.09
CA SER A 161 -13.13 -8.29 -16.68
C SER A 161 -11.78 -7.62 -16.48
N LYS A 162 -11.68 -6.81 -15.42
CA LYS A 162 -10.50 -6.05 -15.09
C LYS A 162 -10.20 -6.16 -13.60
N VAL A 163 -8.96 -6.47 -13.23
CA VAL A 163 -8.52 -6.34 -11.84
C VAL A 163 -8.47 -4.87 -11.49
N VAL A 164 -9.25 -4.46 -10.51
CA VAL A 164 -9.34 -3.07 -10.08
C VAL A 164 -8.61 -2.83 -8.78
N ASP A 165 -8.44 -3.88 -7.95
CA ASP A 165 -7.64 -3.77 -6.75
C ASP A 165 -7.11 -5.13 -6.29
N ILE A 166 -5.95 -5.11 -5.61
CA ILE A 166 -5.36 -6.28 -4.94
C ILE A 166 -4.86 -5.81 -3.58
N GLU A 167 -5.38 -6.39 -2.52
CA GLU A 167 -4.88 -6.18 -1.16
C GLU A 167 -4.12 -7.41 -0.67
N LEU A 168 -3.06 -7.17 0.08
CA LEU A 168 -2.25 -8.20 0.72
C LEU A 168 -1.92 -7.78 2.14
N SER A 169 -2.30 -8.60 3.11
CA SER A 169 -1.90 -8.42 4.50
C SER A 169 -0.60 -9.18 4.79
N PRO A 170 0.46 -8.47 5.19
CA PRO A 170 1.74 -9.11 5.53
C PRO A 170 1.66 -10.04 6.74
N HIS A 171 0.71 -9.80 7.64
CA HIS A 171 0.55 -10.58 8.88
C HIS A 171 -0.29 -11.85 8.69
N THR A 172 -1.37 -11.74 7.93
CA THR A 172 -2.26 -12.88 7.66
C THR A 172 -1.79 -13.71 6.46
N ASN A 173 -0.92 -13.15 5.60
CA ASN A 173 -0.53 -13.73 4.30
C ASN A 173 -1.72 -14.10 3.41
N VAL A 174 -2.80 -13.35 3.55
CA VAL A 174 -4.00 -13.45 2.70
C VAL A 174 -3.89 -12.43 1.59
N VAL A 175 -4.38 -12.77 0.41
CA VAL A 175 -4.47 -11.85 -0.73
C VAL A 175 -5.92 -11.79 -1.19
N TYR A 176 -6.48 -10.59 -1.21
CA TYR A 176 -7.78 -10.34 -1.81
C TYR A 176 -7.60 -9.70 -3.19
N VAL A 177 -8.36 -10.19 -4.16
CA VAL A 177 -8.35 -9.69 -5.54
C VAL A 177 -9.76 -9.24 -5.89
N ASN A 178 -9.90 -7.94 -6.17
CA ASN A 178 -11.15 -7.35 -6.63
C ASN A 178 -11.12 -7.23 -8.16
N ILE A 179 -12.08 -7.88 -8.81
CA ILE A 179 -12.21 -7.93 -10.27
C ILE A 179 -13.54 -7.31 -10.67
N ASP A 180 -13.50 -6.22 -11.40
CA ASP A 180 -14.67 -5.69 -12.12
C ASP A 180 -15.02 -6.65 -13.26
N THR A 181 -16.22 -7.17 -13.25
CA THR A 181 -16.75 -8.10 -14.26
C THR A 181 -17.67 -7.41 -15.27
N GLY A 182 -17.76 -6.09 -15.20
CA GLY A 182 -18.65 -5.26 -16.00
C GLY A 182 -20.06 -5.18 -15.42
N ASN A 183 -21.07 -5.54 -16.17
CA ASN A 183 -22.48 -5.38 -15.78
C ASN A 183 -22.90 -6.17 -14.53
N GLU A 184 -22.13 -7.19 -14.12
CA GLU A 184 -22.43 -8.03 -12.96
C GLU A 184 -21.79 -7.50 -11.65
N GLY A 185 -21.12 -6.33 -11.71
CA GLY A 185 -20.40 -5.75 -10.59
C GLY A 185 -19.01 -6.36 -10.39
N ASN A 186 -18.54 -6.37 -9.15
CA ASN A 186 -17.23 -6.87 -8.81
C ASN A 186 -17.29 -8.28 -8.25
N SER A 187 -16.35 -9.12 -8.64
CA SER A 187 -16.11 -10.42 -8.02
C SER A 187 -14.83 -10.34 -7.16
N VAL A 188 -14.95 -10.67 -5.88
CA VAL A 188 -13.82 -10.71 -4.96
C VAL A 188 -13.38 -12.14 -4.74
N TYR A 189 -12.09 -12.37 -4.95
CA TYR A 189 -11.42 -13.65 -4.72
C TYR A 189 -10.42 -13.54 -3.58
N LYS A 190 -10.12 -14.64 -2.92
CA LYS A 190 -9.19 -14.73 -1.80
C LYS A 190 -8.22 -15.88 -2.00
N TYR A 191 -6.93 -15.62 -1.84
CA TYR A 191 -5.92 -16.64 -1.62
C TYR A 191 -5.58 -16.68 -0.13
N ASN A 192 -5.65 -17.86 0.46
CA ASN A 192 -5.23 -18.06 1.84
C ASN A 192 -3.71 -18.28 1.93
N ILE A 193 -3.19 -18.44 3.14
CA ILE A 193 -1.76 -18.67 3.40
C ILE A 193 -1.17 -19.89 2.65
N MET A 194 -2.02 -20.84 2.25
CA MET A 194 -1.62 -22.04 1.49
C MET A 194 -1.85 -21.86 -0.02
N ASP A 195 -2.07 -20.64 -0.50
CA ASP A 195 -2.39 -20.31 -1.88
C ASP A 195 -3.69 -20.93 -2.42
N ASN A 196 -4.57 -21.41 -1.55
CA ASN A 196 -5.86 -21.90 -1.98
C ASN A 196 -6.76 -20.74 -2.38
N LEU A 197 -7.22 -20.78 -3.62
CA LEU A 197 -8.15 -19.80 -4.19
C LEU A 197 -9.59 -20.12 -3.75
N SER A 198 -10.28 -19.10 -3.28
CA SER A 198 -11.71 -19.15 -3.01
C SER A 198 -12.40 -17.90 -3.56
N TYR A 199 -13.64 -18.09 -4.01
CA TYR A 199 -14.54 -16.97 -4.31
C TYR A 199 -15.16 -16.48 -3.01
N VAL A 200 -15.19 -15.16 -2.83
CA VAL A 200 -15.68 -14.53 -1.58
C VAL A 200 -17.07 -13.94 -1.76
N MET A 201 -17.26 -13.11 -2.78
CA MET A 201 -18.54 -12.42 -3.00
C MET A 201 -18.61 -11.80 -4.39
N SER A 202 -19.84 -11.50 -4.82
CA SER A 202 -20.13 -10.57 -5.92
C SER A 202 -20.93 -9.39 -5.38
N GLU A 203 -20.43 -8.18 -5.56
CA GLU A 203 -21.04 -6.95 -5.07
C GLU A 203 -20.67 -5.79 -6.00
N HIS A 204 -21.52 -4.77 -6.06
CA HIS A 204 -21.16 -3.52 -6.72
C HIS A 204 -20.30 -2.69 -5.75
N ILE A 205 -18.99 -2.76 -5.91
CA ILE A 205 -18.00 -2.10 -5.08
C ILE A 205 -17.51 -0.83 -5.78
N ASN A 206 -17.42 0.27 -5.05
CA ASN A 206 -16.81 1.50 -5.54
C ASN A 206 -15.27 1.35 -5.58
N GLU A 207 -14.74 0.75 -6.64
CA GLU A 207 -13.33 0.62 -7.01
C GLU A 207 -12.44 -0.15 -6.05
N LYS A 208 -12.34 0.24 -4.78
CA LYS A 208 -11.33 -0.26 -3.84
C LYS A 208 -11.90 -1.12 -2.72
N ILE A 209 -11.09 -2.07 -2.32
CA ILE A 209 -11.24 -2.80 -1.06
C ILE A 209 -10.04 -2.45 -0.17
N TRP A 210 -10.19 -2.56 1.13
CA TRP A 210 -9.10 -2.40 2.10
C TRP A 210 -9.06 -3.62 3.00
N GLU A 211 -7.93 -4.30 3.05
CA GLU A 211 -7.72 -5.42 3.95
C GLU A 211 -7.09 -4.94 5.25
N THR A 212 -7.61 -5.41 6.38
CA THR A 212 -6.98 -5.21 7.69
C THR A 212 -5.67 -6.02 7.77
N LYS A 213 -4.70 -5.48 8.48
CA LYS A 213 -3.36 -6.11 8.59
C LYS A 213 -3.26 -7.15 9.68
N LEU A 214 -4.01 -6.94 10.78
CA LEU A 214 -3.93 -7.79 11.97
C LEU A 214 -4.99 -8.89 11.99
N LYS A 215 -6.06 -8.76 11.21
CA LYS A 215 -7.17 -9.70 11.14
C LYS A 215 -7.58 -9.91 9.69
N ASP A 216 -8.15 -11.06 9.40
CA ASP A 216 -8.68 -11.36 8.05
C ASP A 216 -10.05 -10.68 7.85
N LYS A 217 -10.02 -9.36 7.59
CA LYS A 217 -11.22 -8.57 7.29
C LYS A 217 -10.99 -7.66 6.11
N ILE A 218 -12.04 -7.41 5.35
CA ILE A 218 -12.04 -6.41 4.28
C ILE A 218 -13.10 -5.36 4.54
N LEU A 219 -12.76 -4.12 4.18
CA LEU A 219 -13.69 -3.00 4.11
C LEU A 219 -13.91 -2.63 2.65
N TYR A 220 -15.13 -2.26 2.33
CA TYR A 220 -15.47 -1.73 1.02
C TYR A 220 -16.67 -0.80 1.10
N GLN A 221 -16.78 0.10 0.14
CA GLN A 221 -17.96 0.92 -0.03
C GLN A 221 -18.77 0.37 -1.20
N GLY A 222 -20.01 -0.01 -0.94
CA GLY A 222 -20.91 -0.46 -1.99
C GLY A 222 -21.49 0.71 -2.78
N GLU A 223 -22.08 0.43 -3.94
CA GLU A 223 -22.72 1.40 -4.83
C GLU A 223 -23.84 2.21 -4.13
N SER A 224 -24.49 1.60 -3.13
CA SER A 224 -25.47 2.29 -2.28
C SER A 224 -24.85 3.39 -1.39
N GLY A 225 -23.53 3.59 -1.42
CA GLY A 225 -22.80 4.53 -0.57
C GLY A 225 -22.54 4.03 0.85
N LYS A 226 -23.02 2.84 1.24
CA LYS A 226 -22.77 2.25 2.56
C LYS A 226 -21.38 1.62 2.61
N VAL A 227 -20.75 1.72 3.77
CA VAL A 227 -19.49 1.01 4.07
C VAL A 227 -19.78 -0.28 4.79
N TYR A 228 -19.16 -1.36 4.30
CA TYR A 228 -19.30 -2.70 4.82
C TYR A 228 -17.97 -3.21 5.36
N VAL A 229 -18.04 -3.99 6.43
CA VAL A 229 -16.94 -4.80 6.96
C VAL A 229 -17.31 -6.26 6.78
N ARG A 230 -16.51 -7.03 6.08
CA ARG A 230 -16.66 -8.48 5.94
C ARG A 230 -15.52 -9.18 6.66
N ASP A 231 -15.88 -10.18 7.47
CA ASP A 231 -14.92 -11.03 8.18
C ASP A 231 -14.62 -12.25 7.31
N GLY A 232 -13.37 -12.38 6.90
CA GLY A 232 -12.93 -13.46 6.01
C GLY A 232 -12.77 -14.81 6.69
N THR A 233 -12.88 -14.87 8.03
CA THR A 233 -12.77 -16.12 8.79
C THR A 233 -14.09 -16.85 8.90
N ASN A 234 -15.17 -16.12 9.15
CA ASN A 234 -16.52 -16.69 9.38
C ASN A 234 -17.55 -16.24 8.34
N ASP A 235 -17.11 -15.51 7.33
CA ASP A 235 -17.92 -15.02 6.21
C ASP A 235 -19.08 -14.10 6.61
N SER A 236 -19.05 -13.54 7.82
CA SER A 236 -20.04 -12.58 8.26
C SER A 236 -19.73 -11.18 7.73
N TYR A 237 -20.76 -10.39 7.48
CA TYR A 237 -20.62 -9.00 7.12
C TYR A 237 -21.55 -8.09 7.87
N GLN A 238 -21.18 -6.84 8.02
CA GLN A 238 -21.99 -5.83 8.65
C GLN A 238 -21.84 -4.47 7.97
N ALA A 239 -22.93 -3.72 7.85
CA ALA A 239 -22.90 -2.36 7.39
C ALA A 239 -22.63 -1.40 8.55
N MET A 240 -21.78 -0.42 8.34
CA MET A 240 -21.59 0.70 9.26
C MET A 240 -22.76 1.68 9.13
N LYS A 241 -23.24 2.16 10.27
CA LYS A 241 -24.41 3.04 10.36
C LYS A 241 -23.97 4.49 10.47
N PHE A 242 -24.27 5.26 9.45
CA PHE A 242 -24.12 6.71 9.39
C PHE A 242 -25.46 7.34 9.02
N LYS A 243 -25.70 8.57 9.48
CA LYS A 243 -26.89 9.35 9.12
C LYS A 243 -26.72 10.07 7.80
N ASP A 244 -25.53 10.60 7.60
CA ASP A 244 -25.17 11.39 6.44
C ASP A 244 -24.59 10.54 5.31
N LYS A 245 -24.47 11.14 4.13
CA LYS A 245 -23.70 10.56 3.02
C LYS A 245 -22.23 10.46 3.41
N ILE A 246 -21.61 9.33 3.11
CA ILE A 246 -20.24 9.03 3.51
C ILE A 246 -19.36 8.62 2.33
N ALA A 247 -18.05 8.72 2.55
CA ALA A 247 -17.04 8.07 1.72
C ALA A 247 -15.98 7.38 2.59
N LEU A 248 -15.57 6.20 2.18
CA LEU A 248 -14.48 5.45 2.82
C LEU A 248 -13.15 5.99 2.31
N LEU A 249 -12.30 6.47 3.21
CA LEU A 249 -10.98 7.02 2.87
C LEU A 249 -9.88 5.95 2.93
N GLY A 250 -9.98 4.97 3.83
CA GLY A 250 -8.99 3.91 3.94
C GLY A 250 -8.78 3.35 5.35
N LEU A 251 -7.69 2.60 5.49
CA LEU A 251 -7.16 2.06 6.74
C LEU A 251 -5.72 2.53 6.94
N ASP A 252 -5.31 2.68 8.20
CA ASP A 252 -3.90 2.82 8.55
C ASP A 252 -3.24 1.47 8.91
N ALA A 253 -1.98 1.52 9.35
CA ALA A 253 -1.23 0.32 9.71
C ALA A 253 -1.73 -0.39 10.98
N GLU A 254 -2.50 0.31 11.82
CA GLU A 254 -3.09 -0.20 13.07
C GLU A 254 -4.54 -0.66 12.90
N ASP A 255 -5.01 -0.84 11.64
CA ASP A 255 -6.39 -1.19 11.29
C ASP A 255 -7.45 -0.17 11.76
N MET A 256 -7.05 1.10 11.95
CA MET A 256 -8.00 2.18 12.16
C MET A 256 -8.63 2.56 10.82
N ALA A 257 -9.94 2.55 10.76
CA ALA A 257 -10.67 2.97 9.56
C ALA A 257 -10.96 4.47 9.59
N TYR A 258 -10.92 5.08 8.41
CA TYR A 258 -11.18 6.49 8.18
C TYR A 258 -12.35 6.64 7.22
N ILE A 259 -13.42 7.27 7.69
CA ILE A 259 -14.65 7.51 6.93
C ILE A 259 -15.00 8.98 7.06
N CYS A 260 -15.32 9.63 5.95
CA CYS A 260 -15.76 11.02 5.99
C CYS A 260 -17.26 11.15 5.72
N THR A 261 -17.88 12.18 6.27
CA THR A 261 -19.22 12.65 5.88
C THR A 261 -19.11 13.72 4.81
N LEU A 262 -20.11 13.77 3.92
CA LEU A 262 -20.12 14.63 2.76
C LEU A 262 -21.30 15.62 2.86
N ASP A 263 -21.05 16.83 2.38
CA ASP A 263 -22.09 17.82 2.17
C ASP A 263 -22.87 17.59 0.86
N ASN A 264 -23.81 18.49 0.56
CA ASN A 264 -24.61 18.45 -0.67
C ASN A 264 -23.79 18.67 -1.95
N LYS A 265 -22.53 19.16 -1.86
CA LYS A 265 -21.61 19.35 -2.95
C LYS A 265 -20.59 18.22 -3.07
N ASN A 266 -20.76 17.13 -2.32
CA ASN A 266 -19.82 16.03 -2.15
C ASN A 266 -18.45 16.46 -1.60
N GLN A 267 -18.41 17.53 -0.80
CA GLN A 267 -17.22 17.96 -0.10
C GLN A 267 -17.19 17.35 1.30
N VAL A 268 -16.00 17.09 1.80
CA VAL A 268 -15.81 16.49 3.12
C VAL A 268 -16.07 17.53 4.21
N ASN A 269 -17.00 17.21 5.12
CA ASN A 269 -17.30 18.02 6.29
C ASN A 269 -16.50 17.56 7.51
N LYS A 270 -16.50 16.25 7.73
CA LYS A 270 -15.96 15.66 8.94
C LYS A 270 -15.39 14.29 8.66
N ILE A 271 -14.28 13.96 9.31
CA ILE A 271 -13.67 12.64 9.23
C ILE A 271 -13.87 11.95 10.58
N TYR A 272 -14.37 10.74 10.53
CA TYR A 272 -14.43 9.81 11.65
C TYR A 272 -13.34 8.76 11.50
N TYR A 273 -12.68 8.43 12.60
CA TYR A 273 -11.66 7.40 12.60
C TYR A 273 -11.73 6.57 13.88
N GLY A 274 -11.59 5.27 13.72
CA GLY A 274 -11.72 4.34 14.84
C GLY A 274 -11.63 2.88 14.45
N ASN A 275 -11.78 2.04 15.48
CA ASN A 275 -11.68 0.60 15.35
C ASN A 275 -12.95 -0.01 14.74
N LEU A 276 -12.77 -1.04 13.90
CA LEU A 276 -13.84 -1.73 13.18
C LEU A 276 -14.83 -2.53 14.06
N SER A 277 -14.63 -2.61 15.35
CA SER A 277 -15.54 -3.30 16.26
C SER A 277 -16.88 -2.57 16.45
N SER A 278 -16.95 -1.28 16.16
CA SER A 278 -18.16 -0.47 16.31
C SER A 278 -18.99 -0.43 15.04
N GLN A 279 -20.30 -0.65 15.17
CA GLN A 279 -21.28 -0.48 14.09
C GLN A 279 -21.86 0.94 14.02
N THR A 280 -21.56 1.79 14.99
CA THR A 280 -22.08 3.16 15.09
C THR A 280 -20.94 4.17 15.23
N PRO A 281 -20.11 4.37 14.17
CA PRO A 281 -18.92 5.22 14.24
C PRO A 281 -19.20 6.65 14.72
N GLU A 282 -20.28 7.27 14.30
CA GLU A 282 -20.64 8.64 14.70
C GLU A 282 -20.72 8.83 16.24
N LYS A 283 -21.01 7.75 16.99
CA LYS A 283 -21.14 7.81 18.44
C LYS A 283 -19.88 7.41 19.19
N THR A 284 -19.04 6.59 18.59
CA THR A 284 -17.96 5.88 19.30
C THR A 284 -16.57 6.21 18.80
N TRP A 285 -16.44 6.68 17.53
CA TRP A 285 -15.16 7.01 16.93
C TRP A 285 -14.75 8.44 17.26
N ALA A 286 -13.46 8.68 17.25
CA ALA A 286 -12.93 10.03 17.22
C ALA A 286 -13.28 10.72 15.89
N SER A 287 -13.29 12.04 15.90
CA SER A 287 -13.61 12.80 14.68
C SER A 287 -12.86 14.11 14.61
N ALA A 288 -12.65 14.60 13.39
CA ALA A 288 -12.08 15.90 13.08
C ALA A 288 -12.91 16.59 12.00
N GLU A 289 -13.20 17.88 12.21
CA GLU A 289 -13.88 18.71 11.22
C GLU A 289 -12.88 19.23 10.17
N ILE A 290 -13.32 19.31 8.93
CA ILE A 290 -12.52 19.78 7.81
C ILE A 290 -13.06 21.12 7.35
N ALA A 291 -12.27 22.18 7.60
CA ALA A 291 -12.64 23.55 7.23
C ALA A 291 -12.33 23.91 5.76
N ILE A 292 -11.67 23.00 5.03
CA ILE A 292 -11.23 23.23 3.66
C ILE A 292 -12.13 22.43 2.72
N PRO A 293 -12.62 23.03 1.61
CA PRO A 293 -13.44 22.30 0.65
C PRO A 293 -12.59 21.28 -0.12
N LEU A 294 -12.59 20.04 0.33
CA LEU A 294 -11.93 18.90 -0.29
C LEU A 294 -12.94 17.84 -0.66
N LYS A 295 -12.66 17.12 -1.73
CA LYS A 295 -13.41 15.92 -2.08
C LYS A 295 -12.67 14.67 -1.56
N PRO A 296 -13.36 13.53 -1.36
CA PRO A 296 -12.71 12.29 -0.89
C PRO A 296 -11.54 11.85 -1.78
N GLU A 297 -11.67 12.01 -3.10
CA GLU A 297 -10.62 11.65 -4.08
C GLU A 297 -9.36 12.52 -4.00
N ASP A 298 -9.44 13.68 -3.34
CA ASP A 298 -8.31 14.57 -3.10
C ASP A 298 -7.63 14.28 -1.74
N MET A 299 -8.08 13.26 -1.03
CA MET A 299 -7.59 12.92 0.31
C MET A 299 -6.86 11.59 0.32
N VAL A 300 -5.83 11.50 1.14
CA VAL A 300 -5.04 10.27 1.35
C VAL A 300 -4.84 10.04 2.83
N VAL A 301 -5.12 8.82 3.27
CA VAL A 301 -4.73 8.30 4.59
C VAL A 301 -3.47 7.47 4.39
N THR A 302 -2.40 7.85 5.09
CA THR A 302 -1.14 7.12 5.02
C THR A 302 -1.06 6.03 6.09
N PRO A 303 -0.15 5.04 5.96
CA PRO A 303 -0.02 3.95 6.92
C PRO A 303 0.21 4.40 8.37
N ASN A 304 0.83 5.56 8.61
CA ASN A 304 1.02 6.13 9.94
C ASN A 304 -0.20 6.87 10.51
N GLY A 305 -1.36 6.82 9.83
CA GLY A 305 -2.60 7.47 10.24
C GLY A 305 -2.64 8.98 10.01
N SER A 306 -1.70 9.53 9.25
CA SER A 306 -1.77 10.93 8.81
C SER A 306 -2.76 11.08 7.66
N ILE A 307 -3.48 12.20 7.68
CA ILE A 307 -4.47 12.53 6.64
C ILE A 307 -3.98 13.74 5.88
N TYR A 308 -3.85 13.60 4.59
CA TYR A 308 -3.42 14.66 3.68
C TYR A 308 -4.50 15.03 2.69
N GLY A 309 -4.58 16.31 2.37
CA GLY A 309 -5.45 16.85 1.31
C GLY A 309 -4.62 17.49 0.20
N ASN A 310 -4.94 17.17 -1.04
CA ASN A 310 -4.37 17.80 -2.23
C ASN A 310 -5.16 19.06 -2.61
N LEU A 311 -4.60 20.22 -2.37
CA LEU A 311 -5.14 21.50 -2.80
C LEU A 311 -4.66 21.78 -4.23
N LYS A 312 -5.33 21.15 -5.22
CA LYS A 312 -4.91 21.16 -6.64
C LYS A 312 -4.70 22.56 -7.20
N ASP A 313 -5.59 23.48 -6.90
CA ASP A 313 -5.54 24.87 -7.41
C ASP A 313 -4.29 25.62 -6.92
N LYS A 314 -3.79 25.26 -5.75
CA LYS A 314 -2.59 25.84 -5.13
C LYS A 314 -1.33 25.03 -5.39
N LYS A 315 -1.44 23.84 -5.94
CA LYS A 315 -0.36 22.83 -6.02
C LYS A 315 0.32 22.58 -4.67
N VAL A 316 -0.48 22.31 -3.64
CA VAL A 316 -0.02 22.10 -2.27
C VAL A 316 -0.68 20.85 -1.71
N VAL A 317 0.12 20.01 -1.06
CA VAL A 317 -0.37 18.94 -0.18
C VAL A 317 -0.36 19.46 1.25
N ARG A 318 -1.49 19.36 1.95
CA ARG A 318 -1.66 19.81 3.32
C ARG A 318 -1.95 18.64 4.25
N ASN A 319 -1.21 18.55 5.36
CA ASN A 319 -1.56 17.70 6.46
C ASN A 319 -2.79 18.29 7.19
N LEU A 320 -3.90 17.57 7.19
CA LEU A 320 -5.18 18.10 7.70
C LEU A 320 -5.23 18.19 9.23
N LYS A 321 -4.33 17.48 9.93
CA LYS A 321 -4.24 17.52 11.39
C LYS A 321 -3.32 18.63 11.89
N SER A 322 -2.12 18.76 11.31
CA SER A 322 -1.13 19.76 11.73
C SER A 322 -1.27 21.09 10.98
N GLY A 323 -1.93 21.10 9.82
CA GLY A 323 -2.04 22.28 8.96
C GLY A 323 -0.80 22.57 8.13
N ILE A 324 0.26 21.76 8.24
CA ILE A 324 1.52 21.95 7.51
C ILE A 324 1.29 21.68 6.03
N GLU A 325 1.86 22.55 5.19
CA GLU A 325 1.71 22.52 3.74
C GLU A 325 3.06 22.26 3.06
N ALA A 326 3.05 21.39 2.05
CA ALA A 326 4.19 21.15 1.18
C ALA A 326 3.80 21.50 -0.28
N PRO A 327 4.41 22.50 -0.89
CA PRO A 327 4.17 22.83 -2.29
C PRO A 327 4.83 21.79 -3.20
N TYR A 328 4.24 21.56 -4.37
CA TYR A 328 4.81 20.71 -5.42
C TYR A 328 4.73 21.42 -6.78
N THR A 329 5.56 20.94 -7.72
CA THR A 329 5.55 21.41 -9.12
C THR A 329 5.20 20.24 -10.03
N GLY A 330 4.74 20.51 -11.25
CA GLY A 330 4.29 19.47 -12.18
C GLY A 330 2.97 18.85 -11.75
N ASP A 331 2.83 17.55 -11.92
CA ASP A 331 1.65 16.76 -11.60
C ASP A 331 1.91 15.90 -10.34
N LEU A 332 0.98 15.98 -9.37
CA LEU A 332 1.05 15.13 -8.20
C LEU A 332 0.77 13.68 -8.61
N ILE A 333 1.72 12.78 -8.33
CA ILE A 333 1.60 11.35 -8.62
C ILE A 333 0.91 10.64 -7.46
N GLU A 334 1.46 10.80 -6.25
CA GLU A 334 0.94 10.17 -5.04
C GLU A 334 1.46 10.87 -3.78
N ILE A 335 0.84 10.53 -2.66
CA ILE A 335 1.27 10.94 -1.32
C ILE A 335 1.66 9.66 -0.58
N ILE A 336 2.92 9.56 -0.18
CA ILE A 336 3.45 8.48 0.66
C ILE A 336 3.86 9.04 2.02
N ASP A 337 4.17 8.16 2.98
CA ASP A 337 4.60 8.62 4.29
C ASP A 337 5.81 9.57 4.17
N GLY A 338 5.61 10.80 4.60
CA GLY A 338 6.65 11.84 4.62
C GLY A 338 6.87 12.60 3.32
N PHE A 339 6.22 12.26 2.19
CA PHE A 339 6.47 12.94 0.92
C PHE A 339 5.22 13.10 0.05
N ALA A 340 5.08 14.28 -0.56
CA ALA A 340 4.26 14.49 -1.75
C ALA A 340 5.15 14.26 -2.98
N VAL A 341 4.76 13.29 -3.80
CA VAL A 341 5.53 12.88 -4.99
C VAL A 341 4.93 13.51 -6.22
N SER A 342 5.72 14.25 -6.97
CA SER A 342 5.28 14.87 -8.22
C SER A 342 6.20 14.56 -9.39
N LEU A 343 5.65 14.64 -10.59
CA LEU A 343 6.37 14.53 -11.85
C LEU A 343 6.41 15.91 -12.51
N ASP A 344 7.60 16.43 -12.72
CA ASP A 344 7.79 17.72 -13.36
C ASP A 344 8.84 17.59 -14.48
N ASP A 345 8.44 17.79 -15.72
CA ASP A 345 9.29 17.65 -16.90
C ASP A 345 10.04 16.29 -16.98
N GLY A 346 9.34 15.18 -16.61
CA GLY A 346 9.89 13.83 -16.59
C GLY A 346 10.80 13.54 -15.37
N GLU A 347 10.95 14.46 -14.43
CA GLU A 347 11.72 14.29 -13.20
C GLU A 347 10.79 14.05 -12.01
N ILE A 348 11.04 12.96 -11.26
CA ILE A 348 10.32 12.69 -10.01
C ILE A 348 10.87 13.61 -8.93
N LYS A 349 9.98 14.36 -8.28
CA LYS A 349 10.30 15.24 -7.15
C LYS A 349 9.64 14.73 -5.88
N LEU A 350 10.44 14.62 -4.82
CA LEU A 350 10.00 14.24 -3.48
C LEU A 350 9.91 15.50 -2.62
N ASN A 351 8.71 15.99 -2.39
CA ASN A 351 8.47 17.17 -1.58
C ASN A 351 8.10 16.73 -0.16
N LYS A 352 8.94 17.10 0.80
CA LYS A 352 8.81 16.61 2.18
C LYS A 352 7.55 17.17 2.85
N LEU A 353 6.78 16.28 3.48
CA LEU A 353 5.61 16.56 4.31
C LEU A 353 6.07 16.48 5.79
N ASN A 354 6.38 17.59 6.39
CA ASN A 354 6.85 17.62 7.79
C ASN A 354 5.69 17.69 8.78
#